data_adf2baf1dcfba4cfaa435b7f8a6f5eab
#
_entry.id   adf2baf1dcfba4cfaa435b7f8a6f5eab
#
_cell.length_a   1.000
_cell.length_b   1.000
_cell.length_c   1.000
_cell.angle_alpha   90.00
_cell.angle_beta   90.00
_cell.angle_gamma   90.00
#
_symmetry.space_group_name_H-M   'P 1'
#
loop_
_entity.id
_entity.type
_entity.pdbx_description
1 polymer ?
#
loop_
_entity_poly.entity_id
_entity_poly.type
_entity_poly.pdbx_seq_one_letter_code
_entity_poly.pdbx_strand_id
1 'polypeptide(L)'
;MGSVFITWGGWNGHEPEKTAGICADMLSAEGHDVTVTNVLDPFADEAFMAQVDLVVPVWTMSEIGQAEEAGLLKAVRSGTGCAGWHGGMADSFRNNVEYQFMVGGQFICHPGGIVDYEVNIASDDPIVAGIDDFQMHSEQYFMHVDPSNEVLATTTFKGQHCGIDWVKGVKMPVAWKKRYGRGKVFYSSLGHVATDFDVPEAKEIMRRGCLWAVRP
;
A
#
# COMPACT_ATOMS: atom_id res chain seq x y z
N MET A 1 20.22 -5.90 -4.76
CA MET A 1 20.27 -5.72 -3.28
C MET A 1 20.10 -4.24 -3.03
N GLY A 2 19.05 -3.84 -2.34
CA GLY A 2 18.72 -2.44 -2.07
C GLY A 2 18.42 -2.22 -0.60
N SER A 3 18.49 -0.95 -0.15
CA SER A 3 18.14 -0.54 1.21
C SER A 3 16.65 -0.27 1.32
N VAL A 4 15.96 -0.98 2.20
CA VAL A 4 14.51 -0.85 2.44
C VAL A 4 14.28 -0.27 3.82
N PHE A 5 13.45 0.74 3.89
CA PHE A 5 13.02 1.37 5.13
C PHE A 5 11.52 1.16 5.35
N ILE A 6 11.18 0.41 6.39
CA ILE A 6 9.80 0.15 6.81
C ILE A 6 9.53 0.92 8.09
N THR A 7 8.47 1.72 8.13
CA THR A 7 8.03 2.38 9.36
C THR A 7 6.58 2.04 9.67
N TRP A 8 6.30 1.70 10.94
CA TRP A 8 4.98 1.25 11.35
C TRP A 8 4.44 2.00 12.57
N GLY A 9 3.12 2.13 12.64
CA GLY A 9 2.44 2.78 13.76
C GLY A 9 0.99 3.13 13.46
N GLY A 10 0.47 4.11 14.19
CA GLY A 10 -0.92 4.54 14.07
C GLY A 10 -1.89 3.58 14.75
N TRP A 11 -3.01 3.28 14.10
CA TRP A 11 -4.06 2.47 14.68
C TRP A 11 -3.71 0.97 14.77
N ASN A 12 -3.73 0.42 15.99
CA ASN A 12 -3.32 -0.96 16.25
C ASN A 12 -4.25 -2.03 15.66
N GLY A 13 -5.49 -1.67 15.28
CA GLY A 13 -6.44 -2.62 14.68
C GLY A 13 -5.99 -3.23 13.36
N HIS A 14 -5.04 -2.59 12.66
CA HIS A 14 -4.40 -3.15 11.46
C HIS A 14 -3.13 -3.96 11.75
N GLU A 15 -2.85 -4.29 13.01
CA GLU A 15 -1.66 -5.06 13.42
C GLU A 15 -0.35 -4.56 12.78
N PRO A 16 -0.05 -3.22 12.83
CA PRO A 16 1.01 -2.63 12.01
C PRO A 16 2.39 -3.24 12.26
N GLU A 17 2.72 -3.60 13.50
CA GLU A 17 3.99 -4.26 13.83
C GLU A 17 4.11 -5.63 13.17
N LYS A 18 3.03 -6.44 13.23
CA LYS A 18 3.03 -7.79 12.65
C LYS A 18 3.10 -7.74 11.13
N THR A 19 2.29 -6.88 10.50
CA THR A 19 2.26 -6.77 9.04
C THR A 19 3.56 -6.16 8.49
N ALA A 20 4.17 -5.21 9.20
CA ALA A 20 5.51 -4.71 8.89
C ALA A 20 6.57 -5.81 9.01
N GLY A 21 6.49 -6.67 10.04
CA GLY A 21 7.36 -7.85 10.21
C GLY A 21 7.26 -8.83 9.06
N ILE A 22 6.04 -9.17 8.61
CA ILE A 22 5.82 -10.03 7.43
C ILE A 22 6.49 -9.45 6.19
N CYS A 23 6.36 -8.14 5.97
CA CYS A 23 6.98 -7.46 4.84
C CYS A 23 8.52 -7.46 4.96
N ALA A 24 9.05 -7.23 6.16
CA ALA A 24 10.48 -7.24 6.42
C ALA A 24 11.10 -8.61 6.15
N ASP A 25 10.48 -9.68 6.64
CA ASP A 25 10.93 -11.05 6.41
C ASP A 25 10.91 -11.39 4.91
N MET A 26 9.84 -11.01 4.23
CA MET A 26 9.67 -11.24 2.80
C MET A 26 10.76 -10.53 1.97
N LEU A 27 11.05 -9.25 2.25
CA LEU A 27 12.05 -8.48 1.50
C LEU A 27 13.48 -8.87 1.89
N SER A 28 13.72 -9.26 3.14
CA SER A 28 15.00 -9.83 3.56
C SER A 28 15.31 -11.16 2.87
N ALA A 29 14.29 -12.01 2.67
CA ALA A 29 14.43 -13.26 1.92
C ALA A 29 14.80 -13.03 0.44
N GLU A 30 14.40 -11.87 -0.14
CA GLU A 30 14.80 -11.42 -1.48
C GLU A 30 16.22 -10.78 -1.52
N GLY A 31 16.91 -10.75 -0.38
CA GLY A 31 18.28 -10.25 -0.26
C GLY A 31 18.41 -8.74 -0.10
N HIS A 32 17.34 -8.05 0.30
CA HIS A 32 17.39 -6.61 0.62
C HIS A 32 17.87 -6.39 2.06
N ASP A 33 18.53 -5.25 2.31
CA ASP A 33 18.86 -4.76 3.64
C ASP A 33 17.66 -3.98 4.20
N VAL A 34 17.02 -4.53 5.24
CA VAL A 34 15.73 -4.02 5.73
C VAL A 34 15.89 -3.41 7.12
N THR A 35 15.59 -2.12 7.22
CA THR A 35 15.49 -1.39 8.50
C THR A 35 14.03 -1.19 8.86
N VAL A 36 13.62 -1.59 10.07
CA VAL A 36 12.25 -1.44 10.59
C VAL A 36 12.26 -0.53 11.80
N THR A 37 11.32 0.42 11.85
CA THR A 37 11.16 1.34 12.99
C THR A 37 9.70 1.71 13.22
N ASN A 38 9.40 2.28 14.38
CA ASN A 38 8.07 2.80 14.74
C ASN A 38 8.07 4.33 14.95
N VAL A 39 8.95 5.04 14.26
CA VAL A 39 9.01 6.51 14.26
C VAL A 39 9.06 7.04 12.82
N LEU A 40 8.65 8.30 12.63
CA LEU A 40 8.64 8.98 11.33
C LEU A 40 9.84 9.91 11.12
N ASP A 41 10.57 10.23 12.20
CA ASP A 41 11.69 11.18 12.18
C ASP A 41 12.73 10.93 11.06
N PRO A 42 13.06 9.66 10.70
CA PRO A 42 14.02 9.41 9.62
C PRO A 42 13.61 9.98 8.26
N PHE A 43 12.33 10.23 8.03
CA PHE A 43 11.88 10.87 6.79
C PHE A 43 12.43 12.31 6.64
N ALA A 44 12.69 13.02 7.75
CA ALA A 44 13.28 14.36 7.74
C ALA A 44 14.80 14.35 7.56
N ASP A 45 15.46 13.20 7.72
CA ASP A 45 16.91 13.06 7.50
C ASP A 45 17.21 12.84 6.01
N GLU A 46 17.63 13.91 5.34
CA GLU A 46 17.93 13.87 3.91
C GLU A 46 19.10 12.93 3.58
N ALA A 47 20.10 12.82 4.45
CA ALA A 47 21.26 11.95 4.23
C ALA A 47 20.89 10.47 4.35
N PHE A 48 20.03 10.14 5.32
CA PHE A 48 19.45 8.80 5.45
C PHE A 48 18.57 8.45 4.24
N MET A 49 17.61 9.32 3.92
CA MET A 49 16.66 9.07 2.83
C MET A 49 17.33 8.97 1.44
N ALA A 50 18.48 9.61 1.25
CA ALA A 50 19.26 9.47 0.01
C ALA A 50 19.79 8.04 -0.22
N GLN A 51 19.96 7.26 0.84
CA GLN A 51 20.45 5.88 0.82
C GLN A 51 19.33 4.85 0.72
N VAL A 52 18.07 5.26 0.92
CA VAL A 52 16.91 4.37 0.87
C VAL A 52 16.46 4.13 -0.56
N ASP A 53 16.30 2.87 -0.95
CA ASP A 53 15.82 2.45 -2.27
C ASP A 53 14.32 2.19 -2.30
N LEU A 54 13.74 1.82 -1.15
CA LEU A 54 12.31 1.61 -0.99
C LEU A 54 11.84 2.05 0.40
N VAL A 55 10.78 2.85 0.46
CA VAL A 55 10.04 3.15 1.68
C VAL A 55 8.76 2.34 1.70
N VAL A 56 8.46 1.74 2.86
CA VAL A 56 7.19 1.03 3.11
C VAL A 56 6.51 1.63 4.34
N PRO A 57 5.56 2.57 4.16
CA PRO A 57 4.77 3.09 5.29
C PRO A 57 3.69 2.07 5.68
N VAL A 58 3.59 1.78 6.98
CA VAL A 58 2.56 0.93 7.61
C VAL A 58 1.95 1.73 8.77
N TRP A 59 1.30 2.86 8.46
CA TRP A 59 0.99 3.88 9.45
C TRP A 59 -0.46 4.40 9.34
N THR A 60 -1.43 3.71 9.89
CA THR A 60 -2.86 4.03 9.71
C THR A 60 -3.36 5.15 10.60
N MET A 61 -4.20 6.05 10.05
CA MET A 61 -4.96 7.09 10.77
C MET A 61 -4.10 7.93 11.72
N SER A 62 -3.05 8.54 11.21
CA SER A 62 -2.14 9.33 12.01
C SER A 62 -1.84 10.68 11.36
N GLU A 63 -0.96 11.44 11.99
CA GLU A 63 -0.42 12.69 11.47
C GLU A 63 1.06 12.51 11.16
N ILE A 64 1.55 13.28 10.19
CA ILE A 64 2.97 13.38 9.86
C ILE A 64 3.41 14.85 10.00
N GLY A 65 4.59 15.07 10.53
CA GLY A 65 5.15 16.41 10.63
C GLY A 65 5.52 16.98 9.25
N GLN A 66 5.55 18.30 9.15
CA GLN A 66 5.84 18.98 7.87
C GLN A 66 7.23 18.62 7.32
N ALA A 67 8.23 18.47 8.21
CA ALA A 67 9.59 18.12 7.80
C ALA A 67 9.66 16.68 7.28
N GLU A 68 9.00 15.74 7.97
CA GLU A 68 8.93 14.32 7.61
C GLU A 68 8.17 14.14 6.29
N GLU A 69 7.04 14.81 6.12
CA GLU A 69 6.29 14.78 4.85
C GLU A 69 7.15 15.31 3.70
N ALA A 70 7.75 16.48 3.87
CA ALA A 70 8.59 17.11 2.85
C ALA A 70 9.77 16.21 2.46
N GLY A 71 10.43 15.58 3.43
CA GLY A 71 11.55 14.67 3.21
C GLY A 71 11.12 13.40 2.47
N LEU A 72 10.02 12.75 2.88
CA LEU A 72 9.45 11.58 2.20
C LEU A 72 9.11 11.91 0.73
N LEU A 73 8.32 12.96 0.51
CA LEU A 73 7.90 13.36 -0.84
C LEU A 73 9.10 13.72 -1.73
N LYS A 74 10.11 14.41 -1.18
CA LYS A 74 11.36 14.74 -1.89
C LYS A 74 12.11 13.48 -2.30
N ALA A 75 12.25 12.52 -1.40
CA ALA A 75 12.95 11.26 -1.67
C ALA A 75 12.26 10.48 -2.79
N VAL A 76 10.94 10.28 -2.68
CA VAL A 76 10.18 9.54 -3.71
C VAL A 76 10.21 10.27 -5.05
N ARG A 77 9.99 11.59 -5.07
CA ARG A 77 10.10 12.41 -6.29
C ARG A 77 11.49 12.31 -6.94
N SER A 78 12.52 12.09 -6.15
CA SER A 78 13.91 11.95 -6.60
C SER A 78 14.30 10.53 -7.05
N GLY A 79 13.44 9.53 -6.82
CA GLY A 79 13.65 8.17 -7.35
C GLY A 79 13.57 7.04 -6.33
N THR A 80 13.53 7.31 -5.02
CA THR A 80 13.22 6.30 -4.01
C THR A 80 11.85 5.70 -4.31
N GLY A 81 11.71 4.37 -4.21
CA GLY A 81 10.44 3.71 -4.35
C GLY A 81 9.55 3.93 -3.13
N CYS A 82 8.23 3.80 -3.31
CA CYS A 82 7.27 3.76 -2.21
C CYS A 82 6.29 2.62 -2.47
N ALA A 83 6.13 1.72 -1.51
CA ALA A 83 5.17 0.62 -1.62
C ALA A 83 4.44 0.42 -0.31
N GLY A 84 3.20 -0.05 -0.37
CA GLY A 84 2.44 -0.33 0.84
C GLY A 84 1.07 -0.87 0.54
N TRP A 85 0.32 -1.05 1.62
CA TRP A 85 -0.97 -1.72 1.54
C TRP A 85 -1.99 -1.13 2.50
N HIS A 86 -3.25 -1.38 2.19
CA HIS A 86 -4.42 -1.14 3.02
C HIS A 86 -4.40 0.26 3.67
N GLY A 87 -4.90 0.38 4.90
CA GLY A 87 -4.86 1.62 5.65
C GLY A 87 -3.45 2.07 6.04
N GLY A 88 -2.49 1.14 6.08
CA GLY A 88 -1.10 1.44 6.39
C GLY A 88 -0.43 2.40 5.41
N MET A 89 -0.96 2.51 4.19
CA MET A 89 -0.50 3.48 3.20
C MET A 89 -1.60 4.44 2.74
N ALA A 90 -2.79 3.96 2.35
CA ALA A 90 -3.81 4.83 1.78
C ALA A 90 -4.72 5.53 2.81
N ASP A 91 -4.55 5.23 4.08
CA ASP A 91 -5.25 5.88 5.21
C ASP A 91 -4.28 6.44 6.24
N SER A 92 -3.01 6.63 5.88
CA SER A 92 -1.96 7.03 6.81
C SER A 92 -2.13 8.46 7.31
N PHE A 93 -2.05 9.40 6.42
CA PHE A 93 -2.00 10.83 6.74
C PHE A 93 -3.13 11.56 6.01
N ARG A 94 -4.35 11.42 6.53
CA ARG A 94 -5.59 11.87 5.87
C ARG A 94 -5.62 13.35 5.49
N ASN A 95 -4.90 14.20 6.25
CA ASN A 95 -4.88 15.65 6.05
C ASN A 95 -3.82 16.12 5.04
N ASN A 96 -2.99 15.19 4.55
CA ASN A 96 -1.83 15.49 3.72
C ASN A 96 -2.13 15.15 2.24
N VAL A 97 -2.65 16.11 1.50
CA VAL A 97 -3.11 15.91 0.12
C VAL A 97 -1.97 15.56 -0.85
N GLU A 98 -0.76 16.10 -0.64
CA GLU A 98 0.41 15.75 -1.45
C GLU A 98 0.85 14.29 -1.23
N TYR A 99 0.75 13.80 0.01
CA TYR A 99 0.98 12.39 0.30
C TYR A 99 -0.03 11.51 -0.43
N GLN A 100 -1.31 11.85 -0.40
CA GLN A 100 -2.37 11.10 -1.09
C GLN A 100 -2.18 11.12 -2.61
N PHE A 101 -1.73 12.26 -3.16
CA PHE A 101 -1.39 12.37 -4.57
C PHE A 101 -0.21 11.48 -4.94
N MET A 102 0.80 11.36 -4.08
CA MET A 102 1.90 10.40 -4.24
C MET A 102 1.40 8.97 -4.25
N VAL A 103 0.54 8.58 -3.27
CA VAL A 103 -0.04 7.24 -3.15
C VAL A 103 -0.92 6.88 -4.35
N GLY A 104 -1.65 7.85 -4.89
CA GLY A 104 -2.60 7.65 -5.98
C GLY A 104 -4.00 7.26 -5.51
N GLY A 105 -4.30 7.41 -4.24
CA GLY A 105 -5.63 7.15 -3.69
C GLY A 105 -5.72 7.39 -2.20
N GLN A 106 -6.97 7.44 -1.73
CA GLN A 106 -7.31 7.63 -0.33
C GLN A 106 -8.47 6.73 0.05
N PHE A 107 -8.36 6.08 1.20
CA PHE A 107 -9.44 5.33 1.84
C PHE A 107 -10.63 6.24 2.16
N ILE A 108 -11.84 5.75 1.91
CA ILE A 108 -13.10 6.41 2.24
C ILE A 108 -13.92 5.58 3.23
N CYS A 109 -14.18 4.31 2.89
CA CYS A 109 -14.94 3.41 3.75
C CYS A 109 -14.74 1.93 3.33
N HIS A 110 -15.21 1.02 4.17
CA HIS A 110 -15.29 -0.43 3.91
C HIS A 110 -16.70 -0.93 4.22
N PRO A 111 -17.65 -0.80 3.28
CA PRO A 111 -19.05 -1.15 3.52
C PRO A 111 -19.23 -2.61 3.94
N GLY A 112 -19.79 -2.83 5.13
CA GLY A 112 -20.01 -4.16 5.68
C GLY A 112 -18.93 -4.66 6.64
N GLY A 113 -17.84 -3.90 6.82
CA GLY A 113 -16.70 -4.34 7.62
C GLY A 113 -15.97 -5.50 6.95
N ILE A 114 -15.81 -6.61 7.64
CA ILE A 114 -15.25 -7.84 7.10
C ILE A 114 -16.30 -8.56 6.25
N VAL A 115 -16.02 -8.75 4.97
CA VAL A 115 -16.94 -9.37 4.00
C VAL A 115 -16.19 -10.32 3.06
N ASP A 116 -16.96 -11.24 2.46
CA ASP A 116 -16.44 -12.07 1.36
C ASP A 116 -16.55 -11.32 0.05
N TYR A 117 -15.44 -11.17 -0.66
CA TYR A 117 -15.41 -10.53 -1.97
C TYR A 117 -14.36 -11.16 -2.89
N GLU A 118 -14.56 -10.96 -4.18
CA GLU A 118 -13.64 -11.42 -5.21
C GLU A 118 -12.70 -10.28 -5.63
N VAL A 119 -11.44 -10.63 -5.79
CA VAL A 119 -10.42 -9.81 -6.44
C VAL A 119 -10.25 -10.32 -7.86
N ASN A 120 -10.43 -9.43 -8.84
CA ASN A 120 -10.30 -9.76 -10.25
C ASN A 120 -9.02 -9.18 -10.81
N ILE A 121 -8.20 -10.00 -11.47
CA ILE A 121 -7.00 -9.55 -12.15
C ILE A 121 -7.40 -8.74 -13.39
N ALA A 122 -6.82 -7.56 -13.54
CA ALA A 122 -7.23 -6.58 -14.55
C ALA A 122 -6.12 -6.17 -15.51
N SER A 123 -4.96 -6.83 -15.44
CA SER A 123 -3.76 -6.46 -16.22
C SER A 123 -2.90 -7.68 -16.51
N ASP A 124 -2.09 -7.60 -17.57
CA ASP A 124 -1.03 -8.57 -17.90
C ASP A 124 0.33 -8.18 -17.30
N ASP A 125 0.34 -7.24 -16.36
CA ASP A 125 1.57 -6.72 -15.73
C ASP A 125 2.32 -7.84 -14.97
N PRO A 126 3.67 -7.85 -15.00
CA PRO A 126 4.47 -8.85 -14.27
C PRO A 126 4.14 -8.97 -12.77
N ILE A 127 3.61 -7.91 -12.12
CA ILE A 127 3.21 -7.96 -10.71
C ILE A 127 2.06 -8.97 -10.50
N VAL A 128 1.15 -9.09 -11.46
CA VAL A 128 -0.02 -9.97 -11.37
C VAL A 128 0.02 -11.15 -12.35
N ALA A 129 1.08 -11.28 -13.15
CA ALA A 129 1.19 -12.34 -14.14
C ALA A 129 1.10 -13.74 -13.50
N GLY A 130 0.22 -14.61 -14.05
CA GLY A 130 0.02 -15.97 -13.58
C GLY A 130 -0.75 -16.07 -12.26
N ILE A 131 -1.36 -14.99 -11.80
CA ILE A 131 -2.31 -14.98 -10.69
C ILE A 131 -3.72 -14.98 -11.30
N ASP A 132 -4.57 -15.90 -10.88
CA ASP A 132 -5.98 -15.95 -11.26
C ASP A 132 -6.83 -15.10 -10.32
N ASP A 133 -8.10 -14.85 -10.65
CA ASP A 133 -9.07 -14.22 -9.76
C ASP A 133 -9.21 -15.04 -8.47
N PHE A 134 -9.28 -14.36 -7.32
CA PHE A 134 -9.27 -15.03 -6.02
C PHE A 134 -10.25 -14.39 -5.01
N GLN A 135 -10.52 -15.12 -3.93
CA GLN A 135 -11.43 -14.68 -2.88
C GLN A 135 -10.67 -14.11 -1.69
N MET A 136 -11.24 -13.06 -1.10
CA MET A 136 -10.82 -12.48 0.17
C MET A 136 -11.98 -12.52 1.17
N HIS A 137 -11.62 -12.70 2.45
CA HIS A 137 -12.50 -12.48 3.59
C HIS A 137 -11.89 -11.39 4.45
N SER A 138 -12.19 -10.13 4.12
CA SER A 138 -11.52 -8.97 4.71
C SER A 138 -12.33 -7.69 4.49
N GLU A 139 -11.75 -6.53 4.79
CA GLU A 139 -12.32 -5.22 4.46
C GLU A 139 -12.22 -4.95 2.96
N GLN A 140 -13.39 -4.79 2.30
CA GLN A 140 -13.46 -4.35 0.92
C GLN A 140 -13.44 -2.81 0.86
N TYR A 141 -12.32 -2.21 0.46
CA TYR A 141 -12.16 -0.77 0.45
C TYR A 141 -12.90 -0.07 -0.69
N PHE A 142 -13.66 0.96 -0.34
CA PHE A 142 -14.12 2.00 -1.27
C PHE A 142 -13.18 3.20 -1.14
N MET A 143 -12.61 3.66 -2.25
CA MET A 143 -11.53 4.64 -2.28
C MET A 143 -11.78 5.78 -3.25
N HIS A 144 -11.25 6.95 -2.97
CA HIS A 144 -10.93 7.89 -4.04
C HIS A 144 -9.61 7.48 -4.70
N VAL A 145 -9.58 7.47 -6.02
CA VAL A 145 -8.43 6.99 -6.80
C VAL A 145 -8.01 8.00 -7.87
N ASP A 146 -6.71 8.10 -8.07
CA ASP A 146 -6.12 8.96 -9.11
C ASP A 146 -6.31 8.32 -10.49
N PRO A 147 -6.81 9.06 -11.50
CA PRO A 147 -6.99 8.53 -12.85
C PRO A 147 -5.68 8.17 -13.56
N SER A 148 -4.52 8.59 -13.05
CA SER A 148 -3.20 8.22 -13.60
C SER A 148 -2.68 6.86 -13.11
N ASN A 149 -3.41 6.17 -12.23
CA ASN A 149 -3.01 4.85 -11.75
C ASN A 149 -3.09 3.80 -12.86
N GLU A 150 -2.03 3.00 -12.98
CA GLU A 150 -2.03 1.76 -13.75
C GLU A 150 -2.64 0.65 -12.89
N VAL A 151 -3.92 0.35 -13.11
CA VAL A 151 -4.69 -0.60 -12.29
C VAL A 151 -4.29 -2.04 -12.63
N LEU A 152 -3.94 -2.82 -11.62
CA LEU A 152 -3.49 -4.21 -11.73
C LEU A 152 -4.59 -5.21 -11.36
N ALA A 153 -5.39 -4.90 -10.34
CA ALA A 153 -6.49 -5.72 -9.87
C ALA A 153 -7.65 -4.84 -9.42
N THR A 154 -8.85 -5.40 -9.47
CA THR A 154 -10.11 -4.71 -9.12
C THR A 154 -10.99 -5.61 -8.27
N THR A 155 -11.99 -5.02 -7.61
CA THR A 155 -13.12 -5.72 -7.01
C THR A 155 -14.42 -5.05 -7.40
N THR A 156 -15.54 -5.79 -7.38
CA THR A 156 -16.85 -5.23 -7.69
C THR A 156 -17.76 -5.29 -6.47
N PHE A 157 -18.29 -4.15 -6.05
CA PHE A 157 -19.21 -4.08 -4.93
C PHE A 157 -20.56 -4.73 -5.26
N LYS A 158 -21.01 -5.65 -4.41
CA LYS A 158 -22.32 -6.31 -4.56
C LYS A 158 -23.48 -5.43 -4.04
N GLY A 159 -23.18 -4.41 -3.24
CA GLY A 159 -24.14 -3.42 -2.74
C GLY A 159 -25.08 -3.93 -1.63
N GLN A 160 -24.79 -5.09 -1.03
CA GLN A 160 -25.66 -5.71 -0.02
C GLN A 160 -25.35 -5.30 1.42
N HIS A 161 -24.32 -4.48 1.64
CA HIS A 161 -23.83 -4.17 2.97
C HIS A 161 -24.16 -2.72 3.37
N CYS A 162 -24.46 -2.51 4.65
CA CYS A 162 -24.64 -1.19 5.28
C CYS A 162 -25.64 -0.25 4.61
N GLY A 163 -26.64 -0.77 3.88
CA GLY A 163 -27.66 0.06 3.23
C GLY A 163 -27.11 1.01 2.17
N ILE A 164 -25.96 0.68 1.57
CA ILE A 164 -25.35 1.48 0.50
C ILE A 164 -25.46 0.79 -0.86
N ASP A 165 -26.68 0.40 -1.20
CA ASP A 165 -26.99 -0.29 -2.46
C ASP A 165 -26.65 0.53 -3.73
N TRP A 166 -26.51 1.86 -3.61
CA TRP A 166 -26.07 2.73 -4.70
C TRP A 166 -24.62 2.49 -5.17
N VAL A 167 -23.78 1.77 -4.41
CA VAL A 167 -22.45 1.35 -4.88
C VAL A 167 -22.47 0.01 -5.62
N LYS A 168 -23.64 -0.62 -5.75
CA LYS A 168 -23.77 -1.89 -6.45
C LYS A 168 -23.28 -1.79 -7.89
N GLY A 169 -22.36 -2.68 -8.24
CA GLY A 169 -21.77 -2.74 -9.59
C GLY A 169 -20.59 -1.78 -9.77
N VAL A 170 -20.23 -0.99 -8.76
CA VAL A 170 -19.02 -0.16 -8.82
C VAL A 170 -17.81 -1.08 -8.82
N LYS A 171 -16.98 -0.95 -9.87
CA LYS A 171 -15.67 -1.61 -9.97
C LYS A 171 -14.62 -0.68 -9.35
N MET A 172 -13.98 -1.15 -8.28
CA MET A 172 -12.99 -0.40 -7.51
C MET A 172 -11.60 -0.99 -7.72
N PRO A 173 -10.56 -0.18 -8.00
CA PRO A 173 -9.17 -0.63 -7.96
C PRO A 173 -8.79 -1.21 -6.60
N VAL A 174 -8.14 -2.37 -6.62
CA VAL A 174 -7.60 -3.07 -5.45
C VAL A 174 -6.08 -2.90 -5.38
N ALA A 175 -5.41 -3.02 -6.52
CA ALA A 175 -3.98 -2.81 -6.60
C ALA A 175 -3.64 -1.95 -7.82
N TRP A 176 -2.64 -1.08 -7.65
CA TRP A 176 -2.14 -0.24 -8.73
C TRP A 176 -0.67 0.10 -8.56
N LYS A 177 -0.09 0.57 -9.66
CA LYS A 177 1.22 1.20 -9.68
C LYS A 177 1.13 2.56 -10.37
N LYS A 178 2.05 3.45 -10.04
CA LYS A 178 2.17 4.77 -10.69
C LYS A 178 3.59 5.32 -10.57
N ARG A 179 3.81 6.48 -11.14
CA ARG A 179 5.01 7.29 -10.94
C ARG A 179 4.69 8.53 -10.12
N TYR A 180 5.61 8.89 -9.23
CA TYR A 180 5.65 10.19 -8.58
C TYR A 180 7.04 10.80 -8.78
N GLY A 181 7.15 11.73 -9.73
CA GLY A 181 8.46 12.15 -10.22
C GLY A 181 9.21 10.98 -10.86
N ARG A 182 10.42 10.70 -10.35
CA ARG A 182 11.22 9.53 -10.78
C ARG A 182 10.91 8.27 -9.97
N GLY A 183 10.27 8.42 -8.82
CA GLY A 183 9.93 7.29 -7.94
C GLY A 183 8.82 6.41 -8.51
N LYS A 184 8.89 5.14 -8.18
CA LYS A 184 7.86 4.15 -8.45
C LYS A 184 6.99 4.00 -7.20
N VAL A 185 5.68 4.01 -7.36
CA VAL A 185 4.73 3.85 -6.26
C VAL A 185 3.83 2.66 -6.53
N PHE A 186 3.77 1.74 -5.59
CA PHE A 186 2.87 0.59 -5.60
C PHE A 186 1.94 0.61 -4.39
N TYR A 187 0.69 0.29 -4.62
CA TYR A 187 -0.31 0.15 -3.56
C TYR A 187 -1.20 -1.08 -3.79
N SER A 188 -1.59 -1.72 -2.68
CA SER A 188 -2.64 -2.74 -2.63
C SER A 188 -3.62 -2.43 -1.50
N SER A 189 -4.93 -2.51 -1.73
CA SER A 189 -5.94 -2.37 -0.67
C SER A 189 -6.12 -3.63 0.17
N LEU A 190 -5.44 -4.72 -0.15
CA LEU A 190 -5.42 -5.98 0.61
C LEU A 190 -4.48 -5.85 1.82
N GLY A 191 -4.68 -6.70 2.85
CA GLY A 191 -3.78 -6.73 4.01
C GLY A 191 -4.29 -5.93 5.21
N HIS A 192 -5.57 -6.07 5.55
CA HIS A 192 -6.19 -5.49 6.74
C HIS A 192 -5.46 -5.91 8.02
N VAL A 193 -5.23 -7.22 8.18
CA VAL A 193 -4.50 -7.83 9.29
C VAL A 193 -3.49 -8.87 8.80
N ALA A 194 -2.65 -9.34 9.70
CA ALA A 194 -1.57 -10.28 9.35
C ALA A 194 -2.06 -11.54 8.63
N THR A 195 -3.22 -12.08 9.01
CA THR A 195 -3.80 -13.29 8.40
C THR A 195 -4.30 -13.08 6.97
N ASP A 196 -4.48 -11.84 6.50
CA ASP A 196 -4.79 -11.58 5.09
C ASP A 196 -3.66 -12.03 4.17
N PHE A 197 -2.43 -12.04 4.68
CA PHE A 197 -1.24 -12.51 3.96
C PHE A 197 -1.07 -14.04 3.99
N ASP A 198 -1.99 -14.78 4.61
CA ASP A 198 -2.10 -16.23 4.43
C ASP A 198 -2.77 -16.57 3.08
N VAL A 199 -3.44 -15.60 2.43
CA VAL A 199 -3.91 -15.72 1.04
C VAL A 199 -2.71 -15.55 0.10
N PRO A 200 -2.28 -16.62 -0.61
CA PRO A 200 -1.03 -16.61 -1.36
C PRO A 200 -0.99 -15.52 -2.45
N GLU A 201 -2.11 -15.29 -3.13
CA GLU A 201 -2.24 -14.31 -4.20
C GLU A 201 -2.05 -12.89 -3.66
N ALA A 202 -2.68 -12.56 -2.52
CA ALA A 202 -2.55 -11.26 -1.88
C ALA A 202 -1.11 -10.98 -1.45
N LYS A 203 -0.46 -11.98 -0.84
CA LYS A 203 0.96 -11.91 -0.43
C LYS A 203 1.89 -11.75 -1.62
N GLU A 204 1.66 -12.50 -2.69
CA GLU A 204 2.50 -12.47 -3.89
C GLU A 204 2.37 -11.13 -4.63
N ILE A 205 1.17 -10.56 -4.74
CA ILE A 205 0.95 -9.22 -5.32
C ILE A 205 1.73 -8.17 -4.52
N MET A 206 1.68 -8.22 -3.18
CA MET A 206 2.44 -7.31 -2.33
C MET A 206 3.95 -7.49 -2.54
N ARG A 207 4.45 -8.74 -2.53
CA ARG A 207 5.87 -9.04 -2.74
C ARG A 207 6.37 -8.47 -4.07
N ARG A 208 5.69 -8.81 -5.17
CA ARG A 208 6.10 -8.34 -6.51
C ARG A 208 5.97 -6.84 -6.64
N GLY A 209 4.94 -6.24 -6.04
CA GLY A 209 4.74 -4.79 -6.04
C GLY A 209 5.86 -4.05 -5.30
N CYS A 210 6.26 -4.53 -4.12
CA CYS A 210 7.40 -3.99 -3.39
C CYS A 210 8.69 -4.11 -4.21
N LEU A 211 8.99 -5.29 -4.76
CA LEU A 211 10.19 -5.52 -5.57
C LEU A 211 10.22 -4.64 -6.83
N TRP A 212 9.07 -4.46 -7.50
CA TRP A 212 8.96 -3.56 -8.64
C TRP A 212 9.24 -2.11 -8.25
N ALA A 213 8.82 -1.68 -7.06
CA ALA A 213 8.98 -0.31 -6.59
C ALA A 213 10.42 0.03 -6.21
N VAL A 214 11.24 -0.93 -5.77
CA VAL A 214 12.65 -0.69 -5.41
C VAL A 214 13.36 0.12 -6.51
N ARG A 215 14.10 1.14 -6.08
CA ARG A 215 14.96 1.93 -6.96
C ARG A 215 16.01 1.01 -7.61
N PRO A 216 16.21 1.09 -8.95
CA PRO A 216 17.19 0.25 -9.65
C PRO A 216 18.64 0.60 -9.29
#